data_12d303806f0bdac215bb68ce58463232
#
_entry.id   12d303806f0bdac215bb68ce58463232
#
_cell.length_a   1.000
_cell.length_b   1.000
_cell.length_c   1.000
_cell.angle_alpha   90.00
_cell.angle_beta   90.00
_cell.angle_gamma   90.00
#
_symmetry.space_group_name_H-M   'P 1'
#
loop_
_entity.id
_entity.type
_entity.pdbx_description
1 polymer ?
#
loop_
_entity_poly.entity_id
_entity_poly.type
_entity_poly.pdbx_seq_one_letter_code
_entity_poly.pdbx_strand_id
1 'polypeptide(L)'
;SVGLVGSEMCIRDRPTRAEVSDVATAIYEGADAIMLSAESAAGLYPVDAVQTMDNVAIEVESDPTYREIIEASRNARRNSVADGIVSAAREIAETTDIKAISCYTQSGTTALLIAREKPCVPIVAMTSEIETARRLSLTWGTNTVMSGAKQRFKEAVVSAVRGALSEGYASENDQIVITAGVPFNIPGTTNILRVAPCNERMIYSMDPE
;
A
#
# COMPACT_ATOMS: atom_id res chain seq x y z
N SER A 1 -8.57 -9.05 -4.02
CA SER A 1 -8.71 -10.46 -4.48
C SER A 1 -7.54 -11.28 -4.02
N VAL A 2 -7.73 -12.58 -3.82
CA VAL A 2 -6.69 -13.54 -3.45
C VAL A 2 -6.61 -14.58 -4.56
N GLY A 3 -5.44 -14.71 -5.20
CA GLY A 3 -5.21 -15.73 -6.22
C GLY A 3 -4.70 -17.04 -5.60
N LEU A 4 -5.28 -18.17 -5.99
CA LEU A 4 -4.83 -19.52 -5.60
C LEU A 4 -3.91 -20.07 -6.69
N VAL A 5 -2.72 -20.54 -6.31
CA VAL A 5 -1.75 -21.20 -7.20
C VAL A 5 -1.75 -22.71 -6.91
N GLY A 6 -1.69 -23.51 -7.96
CA GLY A 6 -1.95 -24.93 -7.93
C GLY A 6 -0.90 -25.82 -7.24
N SER A 7 -1.24 -27.09 -7.06
CA SER A 7 -0.68 -28.03 -6.07
C SER A 7 0.59 -28.82 -6.51
N GLU A 8 1.12 -28.64 -7.72
CA GLU A 8 2.25 -29.46 -8.17
C GLU A 8 3.63 -29.02 -7.64
N MET A 9 3.76 -27.80 -7.13
CA MET A 9 5.00 -27.33 -6.45
C MET A 9 5.30 -28.09 -5.14
N CYS A 10 4.37 -28.90 -4.64
CA CYS A 10 4.57 -29.66 -3.41
C CYS A 10 5.67 -30.70 -3.47
N ILE A 11 5.97 -31.23 -4.67
CA ILE A 11 6.86 -32.38 -4.89
C ILE A 11 8.04 -32.09 -5.81
N ARG A 12 8.15 -30.89 -6.38
CA ARG A 12 9.22 -30.49 -7.29
C ARG A 12 10.03 -29.33 -6.70
N ASP A 13 11.32 -29.34 -6.98
CA ASP A 13 12.27 -28.27 -6.63
C ASP A 13 12.10 -27.01 -7.50
N ARG A 14 11.32 -27.10 -8.59
CA ARG A 14 11.05 -26.00 -9.51
C ARG A 14 9.57 -25.98 -9.93
N PRO A 15 8.98 -24.77 -10.05
CA PRO A 15 7.62 -24.62 -10.53
C PRO A 15 7.51 -25.03 -12.00
N THR A 16 6.32 -25.44 -12.40
CA THR A 16 5.96 -25.61 -13.81
C THR A 16 5.73 -24.24 -14.47
N ARG A 17 5.76 -24.20 -15.81
CA ARG A 17 5.41 -22.98 -16.55
C ARG A 17 3.98 -22.52 -16.27
N ALA A 18 3.05 -23.43 -16.06
CA ALA A 18 1.67 -23.12 -15.76
C ALA A 18 1.56 -22.39 -14.40
N GLU A 19 2.21 -22.89 -13.37
CA GLU A 19 2.22 -22.28 -12.03
C GLU A 19 2.82 -20.87 -12.05
N VAL A 20 3.95 -20.68 -12.74
CA VAL A 20 4.56 -19.35 -12.92
C VAL A 20 3.61 -18.40 -13.66
N SER A 21 2.94 -18.90 -14.72
CA SER A 21 1.96 -18.11 -15.48
C SER A 21 0.75 -17.72 -14.64
N ASP A 22 0.27 -18.63 -13.77
CA ASP A 22 -0.88 -18.35 -12.89
C ASP A 22 -0.55 -17.27 -11.87
N VAL A 23 0.64 -17.32 -11.25
CA VAL A 23 1.14 -16.27 -10.36
C VAL A 23 1.23 -14.93 -11.09
N ALA A 24 1.88 -14.91 -12.26
CA ALA A 24 2.03 -13.69 -13.05
C ALA A 24 0.67 -13.10 -13.45
N THR A 25 -0.27 -13.94 -13.88
CA THR A 25 -1.62 -13.50 -14.26
C THR A 25 -2.35 -12.88 -13.07
N ALA A 26 -2.30 -13.51 -11.89
CA ALA A 26 -2.94 -12.95 -10.69
C ALA A 26 -2.40 -11.56 -10.33
N ILE A 27 -1.09 -11.33 -10.52
CA ILE A 27 -0.46 -10.04 -10.26
C ILE A 27 -0.87 -9.01 -11.33
N TYR A 28 -0.88 -9.37 -12.61
CA TYR A 28 -1.37 -8.51 -13.69
C TYR A 28 -2.85 -8.13 -13.52
N GLU A 29 -3.67 -9.02 -12.97
CA GLU A 29 -5.07 -8.76 -12.62
C GLU A 29 -5.22 -7.88 -11.37
N GLY A 30 -4.12 -7.53 -10.71
CA GLY A 30 -4.09 -6.61 -9.57
C GLY A 30 -4.47 -7.27 -8.24
N ALA A 31 -4.22 -8.56 -8.05
CA ALA A 31 -4.41 -9.23 -6.77
C ALA A 31 -3.65 -8.49 -5.64
N ASP A 32 -4.26 -8.38 -4.48
CA ASP A 32 -3.63 -7.76 -3.30
C ASP A 32 -2.66 -8.72 -2.60
N ALA A 33 -2.94 -10.01 -2.66
CA ALA A 33 -2.09 -11.07 -2.12
C ALA A 33 -2.28 -12.36 -2.94
N ILE A 34 -1.23 -13.15 -3.01
CA ILE A 34 -1.22 -14.49 -3.59
C ILE A 34 -0.98 -15.50 -2.48
N MET A 35 -1.55 -16.69 -2.60
CA MET A 35 -1.54 -17.69 -1.53
C MET A 35 -0.99 -19.01 -2.03
N LEU A 36 -0.07 -19.59 -1.26
CA LEU A 36 0.30 -20.99 -1.31
C LEU A 36 -0.55 -21.81 -0.32
N SER A 37 -0.77 -23.07 -0.62
CA SER A 37 -1.51 -23.99 0.23
C SER A 37 -0.60 -25.13 0.72
N ALA A 38 -0.68 -26.29 0.09
CA ALA A 38 0.12 -27.46 0.46
C ALA A 38 1.63 -27.26 0.19
N GLU A 39 2.00 -26.40 -0.75
CA GLU A 39 3.36 -26.09 -1.13
C GLU A 39 4.19 -25.59 0.06
N SER A 40 3.60 -24.72 0.88
CA SER A 40 4.22 -24.18 2.09
C SER A 40 3.87 -24.93 3.37
N ALA A 41 2.72 -25.64 3.40
CA ALA A 41 2.25 -26.31 4.61
C ALA A 41 2.82 -27.73 4.78
N ALA A 42 3.02 -28.48 3.68
CA ALA A 42 3.44 -29.87 3.68
C ALA A 42 4.40 -30.23 2.53
N GLY A 43 4.74 -29.28 1.67
CA GLY A 43 5.64 -29.48 0.54
C GLY A 43 7.10 -29.72 0.97
N LEU A 44 7.89 -30.25 0.05
CA LEU A 44 9.31 -30.53 0.28
C LEU A 44 10.20 -29.26 0.16
N TYR A 45 9.70 -28.21 -0.50
CA TYR A 45 10.45 -26.99 -0.84
C TYR A 45 9.67 -25.72 -0.47
N PRO A 46 9.25 -25.55 0.80
CA PRO A 46 8.35 -24.43 1.19
C PRO A 46 8.99 -23.05 1.00
N VAL A 47 10.27 -22.92 1.30
CA VAL A 47 11.00 -21.65 1.16
C VAL A 47 11.18 -21.28 -0.31
N ASP A 48 11.57 -22.27 -1.15
CA ASP A 48 11.77 -22.05 -2.59
C ASP A 48 10.45 -21.70 -3.29
N ALA A 49 9.34 -22.27 -2.84
CA ALA A 49 8.02 -21.95 -3.36
C ALA A 49 7.65 -20.48 -3.10
N VAL A 50 7.84 -19.99 -1.87
CA VAL A 50 7.61 -18.59 -1.52
C VAL A 50 8.54 -17.66 -2.29
N GLN A 51 9.84 -18.01 -2.34
CA GLN A 51 10.84 -17.20 -3.05
C GLN A 51 10.53 -17.12 -4.56
N THR A 52 10.04 -18.20 -5.15
CA THR A 52 9.64 -18.20 -6.56
C THR A 52 8.45 -17.26 -6.80
N MET A 53 7.44 -17.28 -5.93
CA MET A 53 6.31 -16.35 -6.04
C MET A 53 6.75 -14.90 -5.90
N ASP A 54 7.63 -14.62 -4.95
CA ASP A 54 8.21 -13.28 -4.74
C ASP A 54 8.97 -12.81 -5.97
N ASN A 55 9.84 -13.65 -6.53
CA ASN A 55 10.59 -13.34 -7.75
C ASN A 55 9.67 -13.05 -8.94
N VAL A 56 8.60 -13.85 -9.12
CA VAL A 56 7.62 -13.63 -10.19
C VAL A 56 6.88 -12.30 -9.97
N ALA A 57 6.54 -11.97 -8.73
CA ALA A 57 5.89 -10.72 -8.40
C ALA A 57 6.77 -9.51 -8.74
N ILE A 58 8.02 -9.54 -8.32
CA ILE A 58 9.00 -8.49 -8.61
C ILE A 58 9.18 -8.30 -10.11
N GLU A 59 9.31 -9.40 -10.86
CA GLU A 59 9.52 -9.35 -12.31
C GLU A 59 8.32 -8.76 -13.04
N VAL A 60 7.09 -9.16 -12.67
CA VAL A 60 5.85 -8.62 -13.24
C VAL A 60 5.67 -7.14 -12.89
N GLU A 61 5.87 -6.75 -11.63
CA GLU A 61 5.70 -5.36 -11.20
C GLU A 61 6.76 -4.42 -11.79
N SER A 62 7.91 -4.97 -12.20
CA SER A 62 8.98 -4.24 -12.89
C SER A 62 8.74 -4.09 -14.40
N ASP A 63 7.83 -4.86 -14.99
CA ASP A 63 7.49 -4.78 -16.41
C ASP A 63 6.71 -3.49 -16.71
N PRO A 64 7.14 -2.68 -17.68
CA PRO A 64 6.37 -1.50 -18.11
C PRO A 64 4.91 -1.81 -18.47
N THR A 65 4.64 -2.98 -19.05
CA THR A 65 3.30 -3.45 -19.44
C THR A 65 2.37 -3.58 -18.22
N TYR A 66 2.91 -3.92 -17.05
CA TYR A 66 2.12 -3.98 -15.82
C TYR A 66 1.44 -2.63 -15.51
N ARG A 67 2.19 -1.54 -15.62
CA ARG A 67 1.63 -0.19 -15.42
C ARG A 67 0.56 0.15 -16.44
N GLU A 68 0.75 -0.17 -17.68
CA GLU A 68 -0.25 0.07 -18.75
C GLU A 68 -1.54 -0.71 -18.48
N ILE A 69 -1.45 -1.97 -18.03
CA ILE A 69 -2.61 -2.80 -17.69
C ILE A 69 -3.34 -2.23 -16.48
N ILE A 70 -2.63 -1.87 -15.41
CA ILE A 70 -3.22 -1.26 -14.22
C ILE A 70 -3.93 0.05 -14.59
N GLU A 71 -3.33 0.92 -15.42
CA GLU A 71 -3.96 2.13 -15.91
C GLU A 71 -5.24 1.86 -16.70
N ALA A 72 -5.19 0.90 -17.62
CA ALA A 72 -6.34 0.52 -18.45
C ALA A 72 -7.49 -0.09 -17.62
N SER A 73 -7.18 -0.79 -16.53
CA SER A 73 -8.14 -1.42 -15.63
C SER A 73 -8.82 -0.43 -14.67
N ARG A 74 -8.32 0.80 -14.56
CA ARG A 74 -8.88 1.82 -13.65
C ARG A 74 -10.31 2.20 -14.03
N ASN A 75 -11.21 1.97 -13.11
CA ASN A 75 -12.60 2.38 -13.29
C ASN A 75 -12.71 3.91 -13.25
N ALA A 76 -13.19 4.51 -14.33
CA ALA A 76 -13.41 5.95 -14.45
C ALA A 76 -14.49 6.50 -13.49
N ARG A 77 -15.23 5.65 -12.80
CA ARG A 77 -16.30 6.06 -11.88
C ARG A 77 -15.76 6.32 -10.49
N ARG A 78 -15.38 7.56 -10.25
CA ARG A 78 -15.03 8.12 -8.97
C ARG A 78 -16.18 9.01 -8.52
N ASN A 79 -16.96 8.52 -7.56
CA ASN A 79 -18.20 9.19 -7.17
C ASN A 79 -18.13 9.86 -5.79
N SER A 80 -16.99 9.79 -5.10
CA SER A 80 -16.82 10.37 -3.77
C SER A 80 -15.64 11.33 -3.69
N VAL A 81 -15.67 12.24 -2.70
CA VAL A 81 -14.54 13.11 -2.39
C VAL A 81 -13.30 12.28 -2.04
N ALA A 82 -13.49 11.18 -1.31
CA ALA A 82 -12.39 10.28 -0.94
C ALA A 82 -11.70 9.69 -2.19
N ASP A 83 -12.46 9.27 -3.20
CA ASP A 83 -11.90 8.80 -4.46
C ASP A 83 -11.08 9.88 -5.16
N GLY A 84 -11.55 11.12 -5.16
CA GLY A 84 -10.81 12.26 -5.71
C GLY A 84 -9.49 12.52 -4.97
N ILE A 85 -9.52 12.47 -3.65
CA ILE A 85 -8.33 12.67 -2.80
C ILE A 85 -7.28 11.59 -3.01
N VAL A 86 -7.67 10.31 -3.02
CA VAL A 86 -6.69 9.21 -3.19
C VAL A 86 -6.10 9.19 -4.60
N SER A 87 -6.91 9.57 -5.60
CA SER A 87 -6.45 9.74 -6.97
C SER A 87 -5.43 10.86 -7.11
N ALA A 88 -5.69 12.01 -6.46
CA ALA A 88 -4.76 13.12 -6.45
C ALA A 88 -3.47 12.75 -5.71
N ALA A 89 -3.57 11.99 -4.60
CA ALA A 89 -2.41 11.48 -3.88
C ALA A 89 -1.50 10.63 -4.76
N ARG A 90 -2.10 9.72 -5.53
CA ARG A 90 -1.37 8.90 -6.50
C ARG A 90 -0.73 9.77 -7.59
N GLU A 91 -1.48 10.65 -8.22
CA GLU A 91 -0.97 11.52 -9.30
C GLU A 91 0.24 12.35 -8.84
N ILE A 92 0.16 12.91 -7.63
CA ILE A 92 1.29 13.64 -7.03
C ILE A 92 2.50 12.70 -6.84
N ALA A 93 2.29 11.49 -6.34
CA ALA A 93 3.37 10.54 -6.11
C ALA A 93 4.04 10.06 -7.42
N GLU A 94 3.30 10.00 -8.52
CA GLU A 94 3.80 9.56 -9.82
C GLU A 94 4.48 10.69 -10.63
N THR A 95 4.12 11.93 -10.36
CA THR A 95 4.63 13.08 -11.12
C THR A 95 5.68 13.90 -10.38
N THR A 96 5.91 13.62 -9.08
CA THR A 96 6.86 14.35 -8.24
C THR A 96 7.71 13.39 -7.41
N ASP A 97 8.76 13.89 -6.73
CA ASP A 97 9.67 13.08 -5.91
C ASP A 97 9.08 12.78 -4.51
N ILE A 98 7.92 12.16 -4.47
CA ILE A 98 7.30 11.66 -3.24
C ILE A 98 7.83 10.27 -2.92
N LYS A 99 8.14 10.00 -1.64
CA LYS A 99 8.71 8.72 -1.19
C LYS A 99 7.67 7.76 -0.59
N ALA A 100 6.57 8.27 -0.08
CA ALA A 100 5.49 7.45 0.48
C ALA A 100 4.15 8.20 0.48
N ILE A 101 3.05 7.46 0.50
CA ILE A 101 1.71 7.99 0.81
C ILE A 101 1.32 7.50 2.18
N SER A 102 1.22 8.40 3.17
CA SER A 102 0.69 8.09 4.49
C SER A 102 -0.80 8.38 4.56
N CYS A 103 -1.57 7.51 5.20
CA CYS A 103 -2.98 7.75 5.45
C CYS A 103 -3.39 7.44 6.89
N TYR A 104 -4.21 8.31 7.47
CA TYR A 104 -4.89 8.02 8.72
C TYR A 104 -6.20 7.32 8.44
N THR A 105 -6.37 6.15 9.07
CA THR A 105 -7.57 5.35 8.86
C THR A 105 -7.95 4.60 10.14
N GLN A 106 -9.21 4.69 10.54
CA GLN A 106 -9.75 3.93 11.66
C GLN A 106 -10.26 2.57 11.18
N SER A 107 -11.01 2.56 10.09
CA SER A 107 -11.63 1.35 9.53
C SER A 107 -10.81 0.65 8.43
N GLY A 108 -9.70 1.26 7.98
CA GLY A 108 -8.92 0.77 6.85
C GLY A 108 -9.37 1.29 5.49
N THR A 109 -10.53 1.93 5.38
CA THR A 109 -11.12 2.32 4.09
C THR A 109 -10.20 3.20 3.26
N THR A 110 -9.56 4.22 3.85
CA THR A 110 -8.64 5.11 3.12
C THR A 110 -7.44 4.34 2.54
N ALA A 111 -6.84 3.44 3.33
CA ALA A 111 -5.73 2.61 2.87
C ALA A 111 -6.14 1.70 1.70
N LEU A 112 -7.31 1.05 1.80
CA LEU A 112 -7.86 0.22 0.71
C LEU A 112 -8.13 1.03 -0.57
N LEU A 113 -8.63 2.27 -0.42
CA LEU A 113 -8.85 3.15 -1.57
C LEU A 113 -7.53 3.55 -2.25
N ILE A 114 -6.48 3.84 -1.47
CA ILE A 114 -5.15 4.15 -2.01
C ILE A 114 -4.54 2.91 -2.66
N ALA A 115 -4.59 1.75 -2.00
CA ALA A 115 -4.06 0.49 -2.54
C ALA A 115 -4.72 0.08 -3.86
N ARG A 116 -6.02 0.34 -4.02
CA ARG A 116 -6.74 0.16 -5.28
C ARG A 116 -6.16 0.98 -6.44
N GLU A 117 -5.61 2.15 -6.14
CA GLU A 117 -4.96 3.01 -7.14
C GLU A 117 -3.57 2.49 -7.55
N LYS A 118 -2.99 1.52 -6.84
CA LYS A 118 -1.66 0.95 -7.11
C LYS A 118 -0.58 2.02 -7.32
N PRO A 119 -0.33 2.93 -6.36
CA PRO A 119 0.69 3.97 -6.50
C PRO A 119 2.10 3.38 -6.67
N CYS A 120 3.04 4.15 -7.26
CA CYS A 120 4.43 3.72 -7.43
C CYS A 120 5.28 3.79 -6.14
N VAL A 121 4.70 4.27 -5.05
CA VAL A 121 5.37 4.42 -3.74
C VAL A 121 4.63 3.63 -2.66
N PRO A 122 5.31 3.25 -1.56
CA PRO A 122 4.69 2.51 -0.47
C PRO A 122 3.58 3.30 0.23
N ILE A 123 2.59 2.56 0.75
CA ILE A 123 1.47 3.10 1.52
C ILE A 123 1.74 2.84 3.00
N VAL A 124 1.75 3.90 3.81
CA VAL A 124 1.91 3.83 5.27
C VAL A 124 0.56 4.11 5.93
N ALA A 125 -0.14 3.06 6.35
CA ALA A 125 -1.44 3.18 6.99
C ALA A 125 -1.28 3.37 8.50
N MET A 126 -1.59 4.56 8.98
CA MET A 126 -1.59 4.91 10.39
C MET A 126 -2.94 4.59 11.00
N THR A 127 -2.99 3.75 12.03
CA THR A 127 -4.23 3.39 12.72
C THR A 127 -4.03 3.19 14.21
N SER A 128 -5.07 3.46 15.01
CA SER A 128 -5.13 3.10 16.44
C SER A 128 -5.73 1.70 16.67
N GLU A 129 -6.37 1.13 15.63
CA GLU A 129 -7.15 -0.09 15.73
C GLU A 129 -6.33 -1.30 15.29
N ILE A 130 -5.98 -2.18 16.24
CA ILE A 130 -5.17 -3.38 15.97
C ILE A 130 -5.84 -4.33 14.96
N GLU A 131 -7.15 -4.46 14.99
CA GLU A 131 -7.88 -5.30 14.04
C GLU A 131 -7.82 -4.73 12.62
N THR A 132 -7.82 -3.41 12.49
CA THR A 132 -7.61 -2.74 11.20
C THR A 132 -6.19 -2.96 10.70
N ALA A 133 -5.18 -2.82 11.57
CA ALA A 133 -3.79 -3.09 11.20
C ALA A 133 -3.60 -4.53 10.70
N ARG A 134 -4.12 -5.52 11.43
CA ARG A 134 -4.06 -6.93 11.03
C ARG A 134 -4.74 -7.20 9.68
N ARG A 135 -5.89 -6.60 9.46
CA ARG A 135 -6.63 -6.76 8.20
C ARG A 135 -5.91 -6.14 7.00
N LEU A 136 -5.27 -5.00 7.20
CA LEU A 136 -4.53 -4.29 6.16
C LEU A 136 -3.21 -4.99 5.79
N SER A 137 -2.70 -5.94 6.58
CA SER A 137 -1.50 -6.71 6.24
C SER A 137 -1.66 -7.58 4.98
N LEU A 138 -2.90 -7.81 4.51
CA LEU A 138 -3.21 -8.49 3.26
C LEU A 138 -3.49 -7.52 2.10
N THR A 139 -3.28 -6.23 2.30
CA THR A 139 -3.55 -5.19 1.30
C THR A 139 -2.26 -4.84 0.56
N TRP A 140 -2.32 -4.84 -0.75
CA TRP A 140 -1.17 -4.57 -1.61
C TRP A 140 -0.46 -3.26 -1.25
N GLY A 141 0.88 -3.29 -1.23
CA GLY A 141 1.73 -2.12 -1.03
C GLY A 141 1.54 -1.37 0.30
N THR A 142 0.79 -1.96 1.25
CA THR A 142 0.42 -1.31 2.50
C THR A 142 1.22 -1.86 3.67
N ASN A 143 1.95 -0.97 4.36
CA ASN A 143 2.50 -1.22 5.67
C ASN A 143 1.70 -0.47 6.74
N THR A 144 1.46 -1.09 7.89
CA THR A 144 0.66 -0.49 8.95
C THR A 144 1.51 -0.07 10.14
N VAL A 145 1.33 1.16 10.57
CA VAL A 145 2.00 1.72 11.75
C VAL A 145 0.96 2.02 12.82
N MET A 146 1.13 1.43 14.00
CA MET A 146 0.26 1.71 15.13
C MET A 146 0.51 3.13 15.64
N SER A 147 -0.55 3.94 15.65
CA SER A 147 -0.50 5.33 16.07
C SER A 147 -1.69 5.64 16.97
N GLY A 148 -1.44 6.30 18.08
CA GLY A 148 -2.51 6.75 18.96
C GLY A 148 -3.51 7.68 18.24
N ALA A 149 -4.74 7.74 18.76
CA ALA A 149 -5.77 8.62 18.22
C ALA A 149 -5.28 10.08 18.17
N LYS A 150 -5.54 10.75 17.07
CA LYS A 150 -5.17 12.15 16.86
C LYS A 150 -6.40 13.05 16.97
N GLN A 151 -6.21 14.25 17.50
CA GLN A 151 -7.25 15.25 17.59
C GLN A 151 -7.00 16.42 16.63
N ARG A 152 -5.71 16.69 16.34
CA ARG A 152 -5.31 17.79 15.46
C ARG A 152 -4.59 17.27 14.23
N PHE A 153 -4.84 17.90 13.09
CA PHE A 153 -4.22 17.48 11.83
C PHE A 153 -2.69 17.63 11.84
N LYS A 154 -2.15 18.66 12.49
CA LYS A 154 -0.70 18.84 12.66
C LYS A 154 -0.04 17.66 13.38
N GLU A 155 -0.66 17.14 14.45
CA GLU A 155 -0.17 15.94 15.14
C GLU A 155 -0.16 14.72 14.23
N ALA A 156 -1.18 14.61 13.38
CA ALA A 156 -1.26 13.56 12.38
C ALA A 156 -0.12 13.68 11.36
N VAL A 157 0.18 14.87 10.87
CA VAL A 157 1.28 15.12 9.93
C VAL A 157 2.63 14.72 10.55
N VAL A 158 2.93 15.19 11.76
CA VAL A 158 4.19 14.83 12.46
C VAL A 158 4.29 13.32 12.68
N SER A 159 3.20 12.69 13.08
CA SER A 159 3.18 11.25 13.31
C SER A 159 3.37 10.44 12.01
N ALA A 160 2.78 10.90 10.90
CA ALA A 160 2.97 10.28 9.58
C ALA A 160 4.42 10.37 9.10
N VAL A 161 5.05 11.54 9.28
CA VAL A 161 6.47 11.73 8.97
C VAL A 161 7.34 10.79 9.81
N ARG A 162 7.12 10.72 11.12
CA ARG A 162 7.85 9.78 12.00
C ARG A 162 7.64 8.33 11.57
N GLY A 163 6.43 7.95 11.21
CA GLY A 163 6.12 6.62 10.71
C GLY A 163 6.90 6.30 9.43
N ALA A 164 6.89 7.19 8.45
CA ALA A 164 7.63 6.99 7.21
C ALA A 164 9.16 6.90 7.42
N LEU A 165 9.71 7.71 8.32
CA LEU A 165 11.12 7.67 8.68
C LEU A 165 11.49 6.39 9.44
N SER A 166 10.68 5.97 10.42
CA SER A 166 10.96 4.76 11.23
C SER A 166 10.89 3.47 10.43
N GLU A 167 10.01 3.42 9.44
CA GLU A 167 9.88 2.27 8.53
C GLU A 167 10.90 2.30 7.37
N GLY A 168 11.71 3.35 7.27
CA GLY A 168 12.75 3.47 6.25
C GLY A 168 12.24 3.80 4.85
N TYR A 169 11.00 4.25 4.71
CA TYR A 169 10.43 4.63 3.41
C TYR A 169 10.80 6.04 2.97
N ALA A 170 11.25 6.88 3.90
CA ALA A 170 11.71 8.22 3.60
C ALA A 170 12.93 8.55 4.45
N SER A 171 13.74 9.50 3.97
CA SER A 171 14.88 10.09 4.67
C SER A 171 14.57 11.52 5.10
N GLU A 172 15.41 12.11 5.94
CA GLU A 172 15.27 13.50 6.32
C GLU A 172 15.32 14.41 5.08
N ASN A 173 14.36 15.34 4.98
CA ASN A 173 14.11 16.25 3.86
C ASN A 173 13.44 15.67 2.62
N ASP A 174 13.19 14.36 2.55
CA ASP A 174 12.27 13.80 1.55
C ASP A 174 10.86 14.37 1.74
N GLN A 175 9.99 14.13 0.77
CA GLN A 175 8.58 14.51 0.83
C GLN A 175 7.66 13.29 0.82
N ILE A 176 6.57 13.39 1.58
CA ILE A 176 5.50 12.39 1.59
C ILE A 176 4.14 13.06 1.37
N VAL A 177 3.21 12.32 0.78
CA VAL A 177 1.79 12.71 0.75
C VAL A 177 1.09 12.17 1.99
N ILE A 178 0.24 12.97 2.60
CA ILE A 178 -0.55 12.59 3.77
C ILE A 178 -2.03 12.81 3.45
N THR A 179 -2.85 11.77 3.67
CA THR A 179 -4.30 11.85 3.54
C THR A 179 -4.99 11.55 4.87
N ALA A 180 -6.04 12.28 5.15
CA ALA A 180 -6.83 12.08 6.37
C ALA A 180 -8.29 12.49 6.17
N GLY A 181 -9.15 12.01 7.06
CA GLY A 181 -10.51 12.52 7.26
C GLY A 181 -10.54 13.50 8.43
N VAL A 182 -11.02 14.71 8.20
CA VAL A 182 -11.24 15.70 9.25
C VAL A 182 -12.72 16.11 9.23
N PRO A 183 -13.43 16.07 10.39
CA PRO A 183 -12.94 15.71 11.73
C PRO A 183 -12.46 14.26 11.84
N PHE A 184 -11.45 14.04 12.70
CA PHE A 184 -10.96 12.69 12.96
C PHE A 184 -12.03 11.80 13.60
N ASN A 185 -11.86 10.49 13.49
CA ASN A 185 -12.75 9.46 14.07
C ASN A 185 -14.17 9.41 13.46
N ILE A 186 -14.38 10.01 12.28
CA ILE A 186 -15.59 9.82 11.47
C ILE A 186 -15.23 8.94 10.26
N PRO A 187 -15.66 7.67 10.20
CA PRO A 187 -15.34 6.78 9.10
C PRO A 187 -15.82 7.31 7.75
N GLY A 188 -15.02 7.13 6.69
CA GLY A 188 -15.39 7.48 5.31
C GLY A 188 -15.26 8.97 4.95
N THR A 189 -14.66 9.79 5.80
CA THR A 189 -14.51 11.24 5.60
C THR A 189 -13.17 11.68 5.04
N THR A 190 -12.45 10.84 4.29
CA THR A 190 -11.18 11.25 3.66
C THR A 190 -11.40 12.48 2.78
N ASN A 191 -10.95 13.66 3.25
CA ASN A 191 -11.23 14.96 2.66
C ASN A 191 -10.03 15.92 2.65
N ILE A 192 -8.88 15.50 3.18
CA ILE A 192 -7.65 16.28 3.20
C ILE A 192 -6.53 15.50 2.53
N LEU A 193 -5.75 16.23 1.72
CA LEU A 193 -4.47 15.83 1.18
C LEU A 193 -3.45 16.91 1.49
N ARG A 194 -2.26 16.52 1.97
CA ARG A 194 -1.14 17.42 2.21
C ARG A 194 0.16 16.78 1.76
N VAL A 195 1.01 17.52 1.09
CA VAL A 195 2.43 17.18 0.91
C VAL A 195 3.22 17.79 2.07
N ALA A 196 4.05 16.99 2.72
CA ALA A 196 4.85 17.43 3.85
C ALA A 196 6.30 16.98 3.71
N PRO A 197 7.27 17.83 4.09
CA PRO A 197 8.67 17.43 4.17
C PRO A 197 8.88 16.51 5.38
N CYS A 198 9.78 15.54 5.25
CA CYS A 198 10.19 14.66 6.34
C CYS A 198 11.16 15.35 7.31
N ASN A 199 10.79 16.55 7.74
CA ASN A 199 11.53 17.38 8.68
C ASN A 199 10.56 18.09 9.64
N GLU A 200 10.53 17.67 10.90
CA GLU A 200 9.59 18.18 11.89
C GLU A 200 9.72 19.70 12.10
N ARG A 201 10.93 20.22 12.09
CA ARG A 201 11.16 21.67 12.26
C ARG A 201 10.50 22.49 11.16
N MET A 202 10.58 22.02 9.91
CA MET A 202 9.91 22.66 8.79
C MET A 202 8.39 22.58 8.93
N ILE A 203 7.84 21.45 9.38
CA ILE A 203 6.39 21.32 9.62
C ILE A 203 5.92 22.36 10.64
N TYR A 204 6.65 22.52 11.75
CA TYR A 204 6.32 23.50 12.78
C TYR A 204 6.49 24.96 12.31
N SER A 205 7.42 25.23 11.41
CA SER A 205 7.61 26.57 10.86
C SER A 205 6.57 26.97 9.80
N MET A 206 6.06 25.99 9.05
CA MET A 206 5.05 26.21 8.00
C MET A 206 3.62 26.38 8.56
N ASP A 207 3.36 25.84 9.74
CA ASP A 207 2.08 25.96 10.46
C ASP A 207 2.34 26.53 11.86
N PRO A 208 2.60 27.83 12.02
CA PRO A 208 2.60 28.44 13.35
C PRO A 208 1.24 28.27 13.98
N GLU A 209 1.20 28.08 15.31
CA GLU A 209 -0.02 27.81 16.11
C GLU A 209 -1.12 28.85 15.90
#